data_df1e3c2c499442a951f8d6f3fa6dbd22
#
_entry.id   df1e3c2c499442a951f8d6f3fa6dbd22
#
_cell.length_a   1.000
_cell.length_b   1.000
_cell.length_c   1.000
_cell.angle_alpha   90.00
_cell.angle_beta   90.00
_cell.angle_gamma   90.00
#
_symmetry.space_group_name_H-M   'P 1'
#
loop_
_entity.id
_entity.type
_entity.pdbx_description
1 polymer ?
#
loop_
_entity_poly.entity_id
_entity_poly.type
_entity_poly.pdbx_seq_one_letter_code
_entity_poly.pdbx_strand_id
1 'polypeptide(L)'
;MSEINSQALREAAEQAMHDDWGFDADLFHELVTPSIVLALLDERERNQQYIKRRDQENEEIALTVGKLRVELEEAKSKLNEQREYYEGVISDGSKRIAELEKKRRATH
;
A
#
# COMPACT_ATOMS: atom_id res chain seq x y z
N MET A 1 -9.39 -33.11 -3.54
CA MET A 1 -9.70 -32.84 -2.14
C MET A 1 -11.01 -32.12 -2.02
N SER A 2 -11.89 -32.66 -1.22
CA SER A 2 -13.15 -31.96 -0.94
C SER A 2 -12.85 -30.72 -0.11
N GLU A 3 -13.48 -29.62 -0.45
CA GLU A 3 -13.38 -28.40 0.31
C GLU A 3 -13.88 -28.62 1.73
N ILE A 4 -13.17 -28.04 2.70
CA ILE A 4 -13.58 -28.04 4.10
C ILE A 4 -14.73 -27.04 4.24
N ASN A 5 -15.91 -27.52 4.63
CA ASN A 5 -17.01 -26.63 4.94
C ASN A 5 -16.79 -26.05 6.35
N SER A 6 -16.12 -24.92 6.41
CA SER A 6 -15.73 -24.27 7.67
C SER A 6 -16.95 -23.88 8.50
N GLN A 7 -18.03 -23.45 7.87
CA GLN A 7 -19.24 -23.06 8.60
C GLN A 7 -19.94 -24.27 9.23
N ALA A 8 -20.09 -25.36 8.47
CA ALA A 8 -20.68 -26.58 8.99
C ALA A 8 -19.86 -27.16 10.13
N LEU A 9 -18.53 -27.11 10.01
CA LEU A 9 -17.60 -27.57 11.03
C LEU A 9 -17.70 -26.70 12.28
N ARG A 10 -17.79 -25.39 12.12
CA ARG A 10 -17.96 -24.45 13.23
C ARG A 10 -19.26 -24.68 13.97
N GLU A 11 -20.36 -24.84 13.25
CA GLU A 11 -21.67 -25.13 13.85
C GLU A 11 -21.66 -26.45 14.62
N ALA A 12 -21.06 -27.47 14.04
CA ALA A 12 -20.94 -28.76 14.71
C ALA A 12 -20.10 -28.65 16.02
N ALA A 13 -19.02 -27.88 15.98
CA ALA A 13 -18.18 -27.65 17.15
C ALA A 13 -18.94 -26.89 18.23
N GLU A 14 -19.67 -25.84 17.88
CA GLU A 14 -20.45 -25.04 18.80
C GLU A 14 -21.55 -25.86 19.46
N GLN A 15 -22.26 -26.67 18.67
CA GLN A 15 -23.28 -27.57 19.16
C GLN A 15 -22.71 -28.63 20.11
N ALA A 16 -21.55 -29.18 19.77
CA ALA A 16 -20.88 -30.17 20.61
C ALA A 16 -20.48 -29.60 21.97
N MET A 17 -20.12 -28.33 22.04
CA MET A 17 -19.76 -27.66 23.29
C MET A 17 -20.94 -27.51 24.25
N HIS A 18 -22.16 -27.46 23.71
CA HIS A 18 -23.40 -27.29 24.47
C HIS A 18 -24.25 -28.55 24.52
N ASP A 19 -23.70 -29.69 24.13
CA ASP A 19 -24.41 -30.96 24.04
C ASP A 19 -24.38 -31.73 25.36
N ASP A 20 -25.51 -31.76 26.04
CA ASP A 20 -25.68 -32.49 27.31
C ASP A 20 -25.86 -34.01 27.10
N TRP A 21 -26.22 -34.44 25.91
CA TRP A 21 -26.58 -35.83 25.61
C TRP A 21 -25.51 -36.60 24.81
N GLY A 22 -24.52 -35.96 24.29
CA GLY A 22 -23.42 -36.60 23.55
C GLY A 22 -23.66 -36.86 22.06
N PHE A 23 -24.85 -36.60 21.52
CA PHE A 23 -25.15 -36.81 20.11
C PHE A 23 -24.38 -35.86 19.19
N ASP A 24 -24.34 -34.59 19.55
CA ASP A 24 -23.66 -33.58 18.75
C ASP A 24 -22.14 -33.72 18.86
N ALA A 25 -21.66 -34.18 20.03
CA ALA A 25 -20.25 -34.47 20.21
C ALA A 25 -19.82 -35.65 19.32
N ASP A 26 -20.63 -36.69 19.20
CA ASP A 26 -20.35 -37.83 18.31
C ASP A 26 -20.32 -37.39 16.86
N LEU A 27 -21.27 -36.55 16.45
CA LEU A 27 -21.31 -36.00 15.09
C LEU A 27 -20.07 -35.15 14.82
N PHE A 28 -19.68 -34.33 15.76
CA PHE A 28 -18.46 -33.53 15.65
C PHE A 28 -17.24 -34.43 15.46
N HIS A 29 -17.11 -35.49 16.27
CA HIS A 29 -15.99 -36.42 16.15
C HIS A 29 -15.94 -37.12 14.80
N GLU A 30 -17.09 -37.40 14.20
CA GLU A 30 -17.16 -37.98 12.86
C GLU A 30 -16.66 -36.98 11.80
N LEU A 31 -16.96 -35.70 11.96
CA LEU A 31 -16.59 -34.63 11.03
C LEU A 31 -15.12 -34.25 11.16
N VAL A 32 -14.56 -34.32 12.37
CA VAL A 32 -13.19 -33.91 12.65
C VAL A 32 -12.25 -35.10 12.55
N THR A 33 -11.79 -35.35 11.33
CA THR A 33 -10.80 -36.40 11.09
C THR A 33 -9.38 -35.83 11.22
N PRO A 34 -8.35 -36.67 11.43
CA PRO A 34 -6.96 -36.21 11.40
C PRO A 34 -6.60 -35.43 10.13
N SER A 35 -7.14 -35.88 8.98
CA SER A 35 -6.93 -35.19 7.70
C SER A 35 -7.45 -33.76 7.71
N ILE A 36 -8.64 -33.54 8.28
CA ILE A 36 -9.25 -32.22 8.37
C ILE A 36 -8.45 -31.31 9.31
N VAL A 37 -8.02 -31.84 10.45
CA VAL A 37 -7.18 -31.08 11.39
C VAL A 37 -5.88 -30.65 10.73
N LEU A 38 -5.21 -31.57 10.05
CA LEU A 38 -3.94 -31.26 9.34
C LEU A 38 -4.18 -30.24 8.23
N ALA A 39 -5.26 -30.38 7.46
CA ALA A 39 -5.60 -29.43 6.40
C ALA A 39 -5.84 -28.02 6.95
N LEU A 40 -6.54 -27.90 8.09
CA LEU A 40 -6.79 -26.62 8.73
C LEU A 40 -5.50 -25.99 9.26
N LEU A 41 -4.62 -26.79 9.84
CA LEU A 41 -3.31 -26.30 10.33
C LEU A 41 -2.44 -25.83 9.17
N ASP A 42 -2.43 -26.57 8.06
CA ASP A 42 -1.67 -26.20 6.86
C ASP A 42 -2.22 -24.89 6.25
N GLU A 43 -3.53 -24.75 6.19
CA GLU A 43 -4.17 -23.53 5.71
C GLU A 43 -3.81 -22.34 6.59
N ARG A 44 -3.86 -22.52 7.90
CA ARG A 44 -3.45 -21.49 8.87
C ARG A 44 -2.01 -21.05 8.64
N GLU A 45 -1.11 -22.01 8.46
CA GLU A 45 0.30 -21.74 8.22
C GLU A 45 0.50 -20.95 6.93
N ARG A 46 -0.15 -21.38 5.85
CA ARG A 46 -0.09 -20.65 4.57
C ARG A 46 -0.62 -19.24 4.70
N ASN A 47 -1.72 -19.06 5.43
CA ASN A 47 -2.30 -17.73 5.65
C ASN A 47 -1.38 -16.85 6.47
N GLN A 48 -0.72 -17.39 7.50
CA GLN A 48 0.25 -16.64 8.30
C GLN A 48 1.46 -16.20 7.45
N GLN A 49 1.95 -17.08 6.59
CA GLN A 49 3.04 -16.76 5.67
C GLN A 49 2.63 -15.70 4.66
N TYR A 50 1.40 -15.79 4.16
CA TYR A 50 0.84 -14.79 3.24
C TYR A 50 0.74 -13.42 3.90
N ILE A 51 0.21 -13.36 5.11
CA ILE A 51 0.10 -12.10 5.88
C ILE A 51 1.48 -11.47 6.09
N LYS A 52 2.44 -12.29 6.51
CA LYS A 52 3.82 -11.82 6.73
C LYS A 52 4.45 -11.25 5.46
N ARG A 53 4.22 -11.90 4.32
CA ARG A 53 4.70 -11.44 3.03
C ARG A 53 4.05 -10.13 2.63
N ARG A 54 2.74 -10.01 2.82
CA ARG A 54 2.00 -8.77 2.53
C ARG A 54 2.46 -7.61 3.40
N ASP A 55 2.73 -7.87 4.67
CA ASP A 55 3.25 -6.85 5.57
C ASP A 55 4.62 -6.35 5.11
N GLN A 56 5.51 -7.25 4.69
CA GLN A 56 6.82 -6.89 4.14
C GLN A 56 6.69 -6.08 2.85
N GLU A 57 5.82 -6.50 1.95
CA GLU A 57 5.54 -5.76 0.71
C GLU A 57 5.00 -4.36 1.00
N ASN A 58 4.10 -4.25 1.97
CA ASN A 58 3.53 -2.96 2.37
C ASN A 58 4.59 -2.03 2.95
N GLU A 59 5.52 -2.54 3.75
CA GLU A 59 6.65 -1.77 4.26
C GLU A 59 7.53 -1.26 3.12
N GLU A 60 7.84 -2.11 2.15
CA GLU A 60 8.64 -1.73 0.97
C GLU A 60 7.92 -0.66 0.14
N ILE A 61 6.61 -0.80 -0.04
CA ILE A 61 5.80 0.19 -0.75
C ILE A 61 5.84 1.53 0.00
N ALA A 62 5.69 1.51 1.32
CA ALA A 62 5.73 2.72 2.14
C ALA A 62 7.09 3.44 2.02
N LEU A 63 8.18 2.68 2.05
CA LEU A 63 9.53 3.22 1.85
C LEU A 63 9.71 3.83 0.46
N THR A 64 9.20 3.16 -0.56
CA THR A 64 9.25 3.65 -1.95
C THR A 64 8.44 4.94 -2.10
N VAL A 65 7.25 4.99 -1.52
CA VAL A 65 6.41 6.21 -1.52
C VAL A 65 7.15 7.36 -0.84
N GLY A 66 7.78 7.08 0.31
CA GLY A 66 8.57 8.09 1.02
C GLY A 66 9.70 8.66 0.16
N LYS A 67 10.46 7.80 -0.50
CA LYS A 67 11.54 8.21 -1.43
C LYS A 67 11.00 9.06 -2.57
N LEU A 68 9.92 8.60 -3.19
CA LEU A 68 9.30 9.32 -4.33
C LEU A 68 8.81 10.70 -3.92
N ARG A 69 8.28 10.84 -2.70
CA ARG A 69 7.85 12.15 -2.18
C ARG A 69 9.03 13.10 -2.02
N VAL A 70 10.14 12.60 -1.48
CA VAL A 70 11.37 13.39 -1.34
C VAL A 70 11.90 13.85 -2.70
N GLU A 71 11.97 12.92 -3.67
CA GLU A 71 12.40 13.22 -5.03
C GLU A 71 11.49 14.25 -5.69
N LEU A 72 10.18 14.13 -5.49
CA LEU A 72 9.20 15.08 -6.02
C LEU A 72 9.40 16.48 -5.44
N GLU A 73 9.60 16.58 -4.13
CA GLU A 73 9.84 17.88 -3.48
C GLU A 73 11.15 18.52 -3.95
N GLU A 74 12.19 17.72 -4.13
CA GLU A 74 13.46 18.20 -4.67
C GLU A 74 13.29 18.69 -6.11
N ALA A 75 12.55 17.95 -6.95
CA ALA A 75 12.28 18.33 -8.32
C ALA A 75 11.49 19.63 -8.41
N LYS A 76 10.47 19.78 -7.57
CA LYS A 76 9.66 21.00 -7.48
C LYS A 76 10.51 22.19 -7.06
N SER A 77 11.37 22.00 -6.07
CA SER A 77 12.28 23.04 -5.59
C SER A 77 13.21 23.52 -6.69
N LYS A 78 13.81 22.59 -7.43
CA LYS A 78 14.67 22.91 -8.57
C LYS A 78 13.91 23.64 -9.70
N LEU A 79 12.69 23.21 -9.97
CA LEU A 79 11.86 23.89 -10.98
C LEU A 79 11.54 25.33 -10.56
N ASN A 80 11.25 25.56 -9.29
CA ASN A 80 11.00 26.91 -8.76
C ASN A 80 12.24 27.79 -8.87
N GLU A 81 13.41 27.26 -8.50
CA GLU A 81 14.68 27.96 -8.63
C GLU A 81 14.97 28.35 -10.07
N GLN A 82 14.76 27.44 -11.01
CA GLN A 82 14.93 27.71 -12.44
C GLN A 82 13.96 28.75 -12.94
N ARG A 83 12.71 28.67 -12.50
CA ARG A 83 11.68 29.64 -12.88
C ARG A 83 12.07 31.04 -12.41
N GLU A 84 12.45 31.18 -11.16
CA GLU A 84 12.89 32.46 -10.59
C GLU A 84 14.10 33.01 -11.33
N TYR A 85 15.07 32.15 -11.64
CA TYR A 85 16.24 32.53 -12.39
C TYR A 85 15.88 33.09 -13.78
N TYR A 86 15.06 32.36 -14.54
CA TYR A 86 14.66 32.78 -15.88
C TYR A 86 13.75 34.00 -15.88
N GLU A 87 12.88 34.11 -14.90
CA GLU A 87 12.04 35.33 -14.71
C GLU A 87 12.94 36.54 -14.47
N GLY A 88 13.99 36.37 -13.65
CA GLY A 88 14.96 37.42 -13.41
C GLY A 88 15.73 37.82 -14.68
N VAL A 89 16.18 36.84 -15.46
CA VAL A 89 16.88 37.08 -16.74
C VAL A 89 15.97 37.83 -17.70
N ILE A 90 14.72 37.42 -17.81
CA ILE A 90 13.72 38.06 -18.70
C ILE A 90 13.46 39.50 -18.26
N SER A 91 13.27 39.72 -16.95
CA SER A 91 13.06 41.03 -16.39
C SER A 91 14.24 41.99 -16.65
N ASP A 92 15.47 41.51 -16.41
CA ASP A 92 16.67 42.29 -16.66
C ASP A 92 16.86 42.58 -18.13
N GLY A 93 16.57 41.61 -19.01
CA GLY A 93 16.63 41.79 -20.43
C GLY A 93 15.61 42.82 -20.94
N SER A 94 14.39 42.79 -20.38
CA SER A 94 13.34 43.77 -20.70
C SER A 94 13.77 45.20 -20.29
N LYS A 95 14.34 45.35 -19.13
CA LYS A 95 14.85 46.63 -18.63
C LYS A 95 15.96 47.18 -19.57
N ARG A 96 16.88 46.30 -19.93
CA ARG A 96 18.00 46.66 -20.81
C ARG A 96 17.51 47.08 -22.21
N ILE A 97 16.54 46.39 -22.76
CA ILE A 97 15.91 46.76 -24.03
C ILE A 97 15.28 48.14 -23.92
N ALA A 98 14.53 48.40 -22.85
CA ALA A 98 13.89 49.69 -22.62
C ALA A 98 14.90 50.81 -22.52
N GLU A 99 16.03 50.59 -21.81
CA GLU A 99 17.12 51.55 -21.71
C GLU A 99 17.77 51.85 -23.07
N LEU A 100 18.02 50.82 -23.86
CA LEU A 100 18.61 50.97 -25.19
C LEU A 100 17.66 51.72 -26.14
N GLU A 101 16.37 51.44 -26.08
CA GLU A 101 15.36 52.16 -26.88
C GLU A 101 15.31 53.64 -26.50
N LYS A 102 15.40 53.92 -25.19
CA LYS A 102 15.44 55.30 -24.69
C LYS A 102 16.67 56.04 -25.21
N LYS A 103 17.85 55.42 -25.18
CA LYS A 103 19.07 55.99 -25.74
C LYS A 103 18.96 56.23 -27.23
N ARG A 104 18.39 55.29 -27.97
CA ARG A 104 18.16 55.42 -29.40
C ARG A 104 17.26 56.61 -29.71
N ARG A 105 16.20 56.85 -28.96
CA ARG A 105 15.33 58.01 -29.14
C ARG A 105 16.05 59.32 -28.81
N ALA A 106 16.91 59.30 -27.79
CA ALA A 106 17.64 60.48 -27.39
C ALA A 106 18.70 60.91 -28.39
N THR A 107 19.27 59.98 -29.18
CA THR A 107 20.28 60.27 -30.20
C THR A 107 19.69 60.72 -31.55
N HIS A 108 18.40 60.62 -31.71
CA HIS A 108 17.69 61.11 -32.89
C HIS A 108 17.03 62.43 -32.55
#